data_7a6ee7e9195671503236932dd1d0e7e0
#
_entry.id   7a6ee7e9195671503236932dd1d0e7e0
#
_cell.length_a   1.000
_cell.length_b   1.000
_cell.length_c   1.000
_cell.angle_alpha   90.00
_cell.angle_beta   90.00
_cell.angle_gamma   90.00
#
_symmetry.space_group_name_H-M   'P 1'
#
loop_
_entity.id
_entity.type
_entity.pdbx_description
1 polymer ?
#
loop_
_entity_poly.entity_id
_entity_poly.type
_entity_poly.pdbx_seq_one_letter_code
_entity_poly.pdbx_strand_id
1 'polypeptide(L)'
;RIILWLENELRNTTLPITLRLLQERGLEIRYCNDIRSYKKLVPTLTLFPEAIIITIDDDVLYKYDMIENLINEHYRYPNVILANRVRRIKLIKKSDFAPYNEWDYISDEIISPQNVQIGVGGVLYPPHSLSSTVIDENQFMKKCPSTDDLWFKVMSIINGVQVKRTATHEPVFLSNEKVQDIALSLSNQGGGENDRAIRNLND
;
A
#
# COMPACT_ATOMS: atom_id res chain seq x y z
N ARG A 1 3.54 -8.16 15.56
CA ARG A 1 4.68 -8.66 14.76
C ARG A 1 5.09 -7.55 13.80
N ILE A 2 6.39 -7.40 13.55
CA ILE A 2 6.94 -6.50 12.52
C ILE A 2 7.69 -7.38 11.53
N ILE A 3 7.31 -7.35 10.26
CA ILE A 3 7.85 -8.24 9.23
C ILE A 3 8.45 -7.40 8.10
N LEU A 4 9.70 -7.68 7.75
CA LEU A 4 10.36 -7.16 6.55
C LEU A 4 10.44 -8.28 5.51
N TRP A 5 9.87 -8.06 4.34
CA TRP A 5 9.96 -8.99 3.24
C TRP A 5 11.11 -8.60 2.31
N LEU A 6 12.02 -9.53 2.09
CA LEU A 6 13.13 -9.42 1.16
C LEU A 6 12.97 -10.41 0.00
N GLU A 7 13.71 -10.19 -1.06
CA GLU A 7 13.76 -11.12 -2.19
C GLU A 7 14.51 -12.39 -1.84
N ASN A 8 14.09 -13.53 -2.39
CA ASN A 8 14.71 -14.82 -2.16
C ASN A 8 16.21 -14.84 -2.49
N GLU A 9 16.65 -14.03 -3.45
CA GLU A 9 18.07 -13.91 -3.83
C GLU A 9 18.96 -13.39 -2.69
N LEU A 10 18.37 -12.58 -1.79
CA LEU A 10 19.08 -12.04 -0.63
C LEU A 10 19.18 -13.02 0.54
N ARG A 11 18.53 -14.20 0.47
CA ARG A 11 18.47 -15.18 1.57
C ARG A 11 19.85 -15.61 2.08
N ASN A 12 20.81 -15.73 1.19
CA ASN A 12 22.16 -16.19 1.50
C ASN A 12 23.18 -15.04 1.57
N THR A 13 22.73 -13.80 1.56
CA THR A 13 23.60 -12.62 1.67
C THR A 13 23.79 -12.23 3.14
N THR A 14 24.91 -11.60 3.44
CA THR A 14 25.13 -11.04 4.77
C THR A 14 24.30 -9.79 4.96
N LEU A 15 23.33 -9.84 5.86
CA LEU A 15 22.50 -8.69 6.19
C LEU A 15 23.33 -7.57 6.84
N PRO A 16 22.99 -6.31 6.55
CA PRO A 16 23.57 -5.15 7.24
C PRO A 16 23.43 -5.29 8.76
N ILE A 17 24.42 -4.77 9.49
CA ILE A 17 24.43 -4.83 10.96
C ILE A 17 23.17 -4.23 11.58
N THR A 18 22.64 -3.16 10.99
CA THR A 18 21.42 -2.50 11.45
C THR A 18 20.21 -3.44 11.41
N LEU A 19 20.04 -4.22 10.32
CA LEU A 19 18.95 -5.19 10.24
C LEU A 19 19.11 -6.34 11.23
N ARG A 20 20.35 -6.81 11.46
CA ARG A 20 20.61 -7.85 12.48
C ARG A 20 20.25 -7.38 13.88
N LEU A 21 20.62 -6.15 14.24
CA LEU A 21 20.25 -5.55 15.53
C LEU A 21 18.73 -5.37 15.67
N LEU A 22 18.02 -5.07 14.58
CA LEU A 22 16.56 -5.00 14.59
C LEU A 22 15.92 -6.38 14.75
N GLN A 23 16.51 -7.44 14.17
CA GLN A 23 16.06 -8.82 14.39
C GLN A 23 16.18 -9.23 15.88
N GLU A 24 17.28 -8.87 16.55
CA GLU A 24 17.45 -9.09 18.00
C GLU A 24 16.35 -8.38 18.82
N ARG A 25 15.78 -7.30 18.29
CA ARG A 25 14.69 -6.54 18.88
C ARG A 25 13.30 -7.01 18.44
N GLY A 26 13.21 -8.08 17.64
CA GLY A 26 11.95 -8.69 17.23
C GLY A 26 11.48 -8.41 15.81
N LEU A 27 12.30 -7.77 14.95
CA LEU A 27 12.00 -7.69 13.52
C LEU A 27 12.11 -9.09 12.90
N GLU A 28 11.05 -9.54 12.25
CA GLU A 28 11.06 -10.77 11.46
C GLU A 28 11.48 -10.45 10.02
N ILE A 29 12.57 -11.05 9.56
CA ILE A 29 12.96 -10.99 8.14
C ILE A 29 12.48 -12.25 7.45
N ARG A 30 11.70 -12.08 6.41
CA ARG A 30 11.13 -13.15 5.59
C ARG A 30 11.48 -12.94 4.12
N TYR A 31 11.35 -13.99 3.32
CA TYR A 31 11.78 -13.98 1.94
C TYR A 31 10.65 -14.47 1.02
N CYS A 32 10.50 -13.81 -0.12
CA CYS A 32 9.56 -14.18 -1.18
C CYS A 32 10.17 -13.92 -2.57
N ASN A 33 9.47 -14.30 -3.63
CA ASN A 33 9.86 -13.91 -4.98
C ASN A 33 9.83 -12.40 -5.14
N ASP A 34 10.58 -11.88 -6.14
CA ASP A 34 10.48 -10.46 -6.45
C ASP A 34 9.14 -10.16 -7.12
N ILE A 35 8.21 -9.70 -6.31
CA ILE A 35 6.91 -9.17 -6.72
C ILE A 35 6.84 -7.66 -6.52
N ARG A 36 7.99 -6.97 -6.56
CA ARG A 36 8.12 -5.52 -6.46
C ARG A 36 7.46 -4.98 -5.17
N SER A 37 6.73 -3.85 -5.27
CA SER A 37 6.04 -3.22 -4.12
C SER A 37 4.93 -4.08 -3.49
N TYR A 38 4.44 -5.10 -4.18
CA TYR A 38 3.46 -6.06 -3.64
C TYR A 38 4.00 -6.85 -2.44
N LYS A 39 5.33 -6.95 -2.29
CA LYS A 39 5.99 -7.65 -1.17
C LYS A 39 5.51 -7.15 0.19
N LYS A 40 5.15 -5.88 0.33
CA LYS A 40 4.70 -5.32 1.62
C LYS A 40 3.38 -5.92 2.12
N LEU A 41 2.51 -6.43 1.25
CA LEU A 41 1.18 -6.91 1.64
C LEU A 41 0.90 -8.36 1.24
N VAL A 42 1.10 -8.73 -0.02
CA VAL A 42 0.65 -10.01 -0.60
C VAL A 42 1.15 -11.25 0.17
N PRO A 43 2.45 -11.39 0.51
CA PRO A 43 2.92 -12.56 1.25
C PRO A 43 2.37 -12.60 2.68
N THR A 44 2.10 -11.44 3.27
CA THR A 44 1.53 -11.35 4.62
C THR A 44 0.07 -11.78 4.63
N LEU A 45 -0.73 -11.41 3.62
CA LEU A 45 -2.12 -11.87 3.46
C LEU A 45 -2.20 -13.39 3.36
N THR A 46 -1.27 -14.01 2.63
CA THR A 46 -1.21 -15.47 2.48
C THR A 46 -0.89 -16.17 3.80
N LEU A 47 0.02 -15.60 4.60
CA LEU A 47 0.45 -16.24 5.86
C LEU A 47 -0.49 -15.96 7.04
N PHE A 48 -1.16 -14.83 7.03
CA PHE A 48 -1.96 -14.36 8.16
C PHE A 48 -3.32 -13.82 7.67
N PRO A 49 -4.17 -14.66 7.04
CA PRO A 49 -5.42 -14.22 6.41
C PRO A 49 -6.42 -13.59 7.39
N GLU A 50 -6.32 -13.97 8.69
CA GLU A 50 -7.22 -13.49 9.75
C GLU A 50 -6.63 -12.28 10.52
N ALA A 51 -5.47 -11.77 10.11
CA ALA A 51 -4.83 -10.68 10.82
C ALA A 51 -5.26 -9.30 10.28
N ILE A 52 -5.29 -8.34 11.19
CA ILE A 52 -5.21 -6.93 10.80
C ILE A 52 -3.77 -6.68 10.33
N ILE A 53 -3.60 -6.18 9.11
CA ILE A 53 -2.30 -5.90 8.52
C ILE A 53 -2.13 -4.40 8.34
N ILE A 54 -1.01 -3.87 8.82
CA ILE A 54 -0.61 -2.48 8.57
C ILE A 54 0.63 -2.51 7.69
N THR A 55 0.55 -1.86 6.53
CA THR A 55 1.70 -1.69 5.63
C THR A 55 2.31 -0.32 5.81
N ILE A 56 3.64 -0.28 5.77
CA ILE A 56 4.47 0.93 5.83
C ILE A 56 5.60 0.79 4.81
N ASP A 57 6.14 1.91 4.38
CA ASP A 57 7.32 1.96 3.51
C ASP A 57 8.58 2.20 4.37
N ASP A 58 9.74 1.77 3.91
CA ASP A 58 11.01 1.76 4.67
C ASP A 58 11.86 3.04 4.46
N ASP A 59 11.41 3.92 3.59
CA ASP A 59 12.07 5.18 3.22
C ASP A 59 11.36 6.43 3.78
N VAL A 60 10.46 6.25 4.75
CA VAL A 60 9.72 7.34 5.40
C VAL A 60 9.78 7.24 6.92
N LEU A 61 9.69 8.38 7.59
CA LEU A 61 9.53 8.47 9.04
C LEU A 61 8.06 8.68 9.37
N TYR A 62 7.52 7.75 10.14
CA TYR A 62 6.17 7.85 10.68
C TYR A 62 6.18 8.44 12.09
N LYS A 63 5.10 9.10 12.47
CA LYS A 63 4.91 9.52 13.86
C LYS A 63 4.79 8.30 14.76
N TYR A 64 5.29 8.43 15.98
CA TYR A 64 5.35 7.34 16.96
C TYR A 64 3.97 6.75 17.30
N ASP A 65 2.91 7.54 17.18
CA ASP A 65 1.52 7.18 17.48
C ASP A 65 0.72 6.70 16.25
N MET A 66 1.35 6.59 15.07
CA MET A 66 0.67 6.28 13.82
C MET A 66 -0.07 4.94 13.86
N ILE A 67 0.58 3.90 14.36
CA ILE A 67 -0.03 2.56 14.47
C ILE A 67 -1.18 2.58 15.48
N GLU A 68 -0.99 3.22 16.64
CA GLU A 68 -2.03 3.35 17.67
C GLU A 68 -3.26 4.06 17.10
N ASN A 69 -3.07 5.14 16.37
CA ASN A 69 -4.15 5.89 15.74
C ASN A 69 -4.93 5.04 14.72
N LEU A 70 -4.23 4.28 13.86
CA LEU A 70 -4.87 3.37 12.92
C LEU A 70 -5.69 2.29 13.63
N ILE A 71 -5.16 1.70 14.69
CA ILE A 71 -5.85 0.67 15.47
C ILE A 71 -7.07 1.25 16.20
N ASN A 72 -6.93 2.42 16.82
CA ASN A 72 -8.05 3.09 17.50
C ASN A 72 -9.18 3.44 16.53
N GLU A 73 -8.83 3.86 15.32
CA GLU A 73 -9.81 4.14 14.28
C GLU A 73 -10.44 2.85 13.74
N HIS A 74 -9.67 1.75 13.62
CA HIS A 74 -10.21 0.46 13.24
C HIS A 74 -11.28 -0.07 14.21
N TYR A 75 -11.15 0.16 15.51
CA TYR A 75 -12.21 -0.20 16.47
C TYR A 75 -13.52 0.51 16.20
N ARG A 76 -13.49 1.71 15.62
CA ARG A 76 -14.70 2.47 15.23
C ARG A 76 -15.24 2.02 13.87
N TYR A 77 -14.35 1.60 12.96
CA TYR A 77 -14.66 1.24 11.58
C TYR A 77 -14.05 -0.12 11.21
N PRO A 78 -14.51 -1.24 11.79
CA PRO A 78 -13.82 -2.54 11.68
C PRO A 78 -13.81 -3.14 10.28
N ASN A 79 -14.73 -2.72 9.39
CA ASN A 79 -14.88 -3.26 8.04
C ASN A 79 -14.42 -2.27 6.95
N VAL A 80 -13.58 -1.30 7.29
CA VAL A 80 -13.12 -0.24 6.39
C VAL A 80 -11.60 -0.26 6.33
N ILE A 81 -11.03 -0.15 5.13
CA ILE A 81 -9.60 0.08 4.97
C ILE A 81 -9.29 1.50 5.42
N LEU A 82 -8.29 1.65 6.29
CA LEU A 82 -7.89 2.93 6.84
C LEU A 82 -6.54 3.36 6.29
N ALA A 83 -6.43 4.59 5.84
CA ALA A 83 -5.18 5.11 5.30
C ALA A 83 -4.94 6.54 5.75
N ASN A 84 -3.69 6.87 6.08
CA ASN A 84 -3.33 8.23 6.47
C ASN A 84 -3.27 9.17 5.26
N ARG A 85 -2.98 8.61 4.07
CA ARG A 85 -2.90 9.37 2.83
C ARG A 85 -3.84 8.75 1.80
N VAL A 86 -4.72 9.56 1.24
CA VAL A 86 -5.79 9.10 0.36
C VAL A 86 -5.98 10.08 -0.79
N ARG A 87 -6.12 9.56 -2.00
CA ARG A 87 -6.62 10.32 -3.15
C ARG A 87 -8.07 9.97 -3.40
N ARG A 88 -8.81 10.90 -4.01
CA ARG A 88 -10.18 10.66 -4.47
C ARG A 88 -10.25 10.49 -5.97
N ILE A 89 -10.78 9.37 -6.43
CA ILE A 89 -11.01 9.12 -7.86
C ILE A 89 -11.85 10.25 -8.42
N LYS A 90 -11.36 10.86 -9.49
CA LYS A 90 -12.07 11.88 -10.25
C LYS A 90 -12.59 11.28 -11.54
N LEU A 91 -13.87 11.46 -11.81
CA LEU A 91 -14.52 11.04 -13.05
C LEU A 91 -14.78 12.26 -13.93
N ILE A 92 -14.49 12.15 -15.22
CA ILE A 92 -14.86 13.16 -16.23
C ILE A 92 -16.32 12.96 -16.62
N LYS A 93 -16.73 11.70 -16.83
CA LYS A 93 -18.09 11.24 -17.11
C LYS A 93 -18.37 10.00 -16.29
N LYS A 94 -19.59 9.47 -16.37
CA LYS A 94 -20.07 8.37 -15.53
C LYS A 94 -19.14 7.13 -15.49
N SER A 95 -18.33 6.90 -16.51
CA SER A 95 -17.39 5.76 -16.62
C SER A 95 -15.98 6.15 -17.06
N ASP A 96 -15.68 7.43 -17.24
CA ASP A 96 -14.38 7.89 -17.70
C ASP A 96 -13.59 8.47 -16.53
N PHE A 97 -12.46 7.87 -16.22
CA PHE A 97 -11.54 8.36 -15.20
C PHE A 97 -10.76 9.57 -15.72
N ALA A 98 -10.63 10.61 -14.89
CA ALA A 98 -9.65 11.65 -15.12
C ALA A 98 -8.24 11.07 -14.98
N PRO A 99 -7.22 11.69 -15.61
CA PRO A 99 -5.82 11.32 -15.39
C PRO A 99 -5.50 11.23 -13.89
N TYR A 100 -4.72 10.21 -13.49
CA TYR A 100 -4.42 9.96 -12.08
C TYR A 100 -3.86 11.18 -11.34
N ASN A 101 -3.06 11.99 -12.02
CA ASN A 101 -2.48 13.19 -11.43
C ASN A 101 -3.50 14.30 -11.13
N GLU A 102 -4.71 14.21 -11.70
CA GLU A 102 -5.82 15.10 -11.39
C GLU A 102 -6.70 14.62 -10.21
N TRP A 103 -6.41 13.43 -9.66
CA TRP A 103 -7.09 12.96 -8.46
C TRP A 103 -6.54 13.69 -7.24
N ASP A 104 -7.40 14.40 -6.53
CA ASP A 104 -6.99 15.22 -5.39
C ASP A 104 -6.63 14.37 -4.17
N TYR A 105 -5.61 14.79 -3.44
CA TYR A 105 -5.45 14.34 -2.06
C TYR A 105 -6.56 14.93 -1.20
N ILE A 106 -7.23 14.07 -0.41
CA ILE A 106 -8.34 14.51 0.44
C ILE A 106 -7.87 14.82 1.85
N SER A 107 -8.56 15.79 2.46
CA SER A 107 -8.38 16.13 3.89
C SER A 107 -9.58 15.74 4.75
N ASP A 108 -10.71 15.39 4.13
CA ASP A 108 -11.90 14.88 4.83
C ASP A 108 -11.75 13.41 5.24
N GLU A 109 -12.62 12.96 6.15
CA GLU A 109 -12.66 11.59 6.66
C GLU A 109 -13.85 10.79 6.15
N ILE A 110 -14.41 11.18 5.01
CA ILE A 110 -15.59 10.52 4.43
C ILE A 110 -15.21 9.12 3.95
N ILE A 111 -15.97 8.11 4.36
CA ILE A 111 -15.86 6.75 3.83
C ILE A 111 -16.45 6.73 2.43
N SER A 112 -15.67 6.29 1.45
CA SER A 112 -16.11 6.32 0.06
C SER A 112 -15.49 5.21 -0.79
N PRO A 113 -16.24 4.62 -1.72
CA PRO A 113 -15.69 3.74 -2.74
C PRO A 113 -14.74 4.46 -3.72
N GLN A 114 -14.81 5.79 -3.81
CA GLN A 114 -13.91 6.60 -4.63
C GLN A 114 -12.57 6.91 -3.96
N ASN A 115 -12.43 6.61 -2.68
CA ASN A 115 -11.16 6.82 -1.98
C ASN A 115 -10.16 5.75 -2.36
N VAL A 116 -8.93 6.16 -2.68
CA VAL A 116 -7.78 5.29 -2.98
C VAL A 116 -6.73 5.48 -1.88
N GLN A 117 -6.44 4.43 -1.14
CA GLN A 117 -5.34 4.42 -0.16
C GLN A 117 -4.00 4.57 -0.87
N ILE A 118 -3.09 5.35 -0.30
CA ILE A 118 -1.73 5.54 -0.80
C ILE A 118 -0.75 4.93 0.20
N GLY A 119 -0.04 3.87 -0.21
CA GLY A 119 0.76 3.00 0.65
C GLY A 119 1.76 3.74 1.51
N VAL A 120 2.44 4.72 0.95
CA VAL A 120 3.46 5.53 1.65
C VAL A 120 2.94 6.22 2.91
N GLY A 121 1.64 6.48 3.01
CA GLY A 121 1.03 7.08 4.21
C GLY A 121 0.90 6.14 5.41
N GLY A 122 1.03 4.84 5.19
CA GLY A 122 0.63 3.79 6.13
C GLY A 122 -0.85 3.44 5.94
N VAL A 123 -1.12 2.14 5.72
CA VAL A 123 -2.48 1.63 5.45
C VAL A 123 -2.77 0.43 6.33
N LEU A 124 -3.96 0.43 6.96
CA LEU A 124 -4.49 -0.69 7.71
C LEU A 124 -5.53 -1.43 6.86
N TYR A 125 -5.32 -2.71 6.69
CA TYR A 125 -6.22 -3.65 6.03
C TYR A 125 -6.86 -4.56 7.07
N PRO A 126 -8.18 -4.50 7.28
CA PRO A 126 -8.90 -5.50 8.07
C PRO A 126 -8.81 -6.89 7.44
N PRO A 127 -8.97 -7.99 8.18
CA PRO A 127 -9.11 -9.32 7.61
C PRO A 127 -10.20 -9.33 6.53
N HIS A 128 -9.95 -10.08 5.47
CA HIS A 128 -10.90 -10.24 4.36
C HIS A 128 -11.35 -8.93 3.68
N SER A 129 -10.60 -7.84 3.81
CA SER A 129 -10.95 -6.55 3.19
C SER A 129 -10.69 -6.51 1.68
N LEU A 130 -9.94 -7.46 1.15
CA LEU A 130 -9.59 -7.56 -0.26
C LEU A 130 -10.12 -8.87 -0.86
N SER A 131 -10.50 -8.84 -2.14
CA SER A 131 -10.87 -10.05 -2.89
C SER A 131 -9.74 -11.09 -2.84
N SER A 132 -10.07 -12.38 -2.82
CA SER A 132 -9.09 -13.48 -2.86
C SER A 132 -8.15 -13.42 -4.07
N THR A 133 -8.56 -12.78 -5.16
CA THR A 133 -7.73 -12.54 -6.35
C THR A 133 -6.55 -11.61 -6.08
N VAL A 134 -6.51 -10.92 -4.93
CA VAL A 134 -5.43 -9.98 -4.56
C VAL A 134 -4.05 -10.62 -4.61
N ILE A 135 -3.94 -11.94 -4.36
CA ILE A 135 -2.69 -12.69 -4.35
C ILE A 135 -2.32 -13.31 -5.72
N ASP A 136 -3.12 -13.10 -6.77
CA ASP A 136 -2.85 -13.64 -8.10
C ASP A 136 -1.73 -12.83 -8.79
N GLU A 137 -0.50 -13.35 -8.67
CA GLU A 137 0.71 -12.73 -9.21
C GLU A 137 0.62 -12.50 -10.73
N ASN A 138 0.05 -13.45 -11.48
CA ASN A 138 -0.08 -13.31 -12.92
C ASN A 138 -0.98 -12.14 -13.31
N GLN A 139 -2.05 -11.92 -12.54
CA GLN A 139 -2.98 -10.83 -12.78
C GLN A 139 -2.37 -9.47 -12.44
N PHE A 140 -1.83 -9.31 -11.22
CA PHE A 140 -1.33 -8.00 -10.82
C PHE A 140 -0.06 -7.61 -11.59
N MET A 141 0.84 -8.55 -11.88
CA MET A 141 2.03 -8.26 -12.70
C MET A 141 1.68 -7.93 -14.15
N LYS A 142 0.58 -8.45 -14.67
CA LYS A 142 0.10 -8.13 -16.01
C LYS A 142 -0.61 -6.77 -16.07
N LYS A 143 -1.48 -6.49 -15.09
CA LYS A 143 -2.37 -5.31 -15.13
C LYS A 143 -1.73 -4.06 -14.48
N CYS A 144 -1.02 -4.24 -13.37
CA CYS A 144 -0.51 -3.15 -12.53
C CYS A 144 0.92 -3.42 -12.03
N PRO A 145 1.92 -3.66 -12.89
CA PRO A 145 3.23 -4.18 -12.45
C PRO A 145 3.99 -3.28 -11.46
N SER A 146 3.65 -1.99 -11.36
CA SER A 146 4.32 -1.02 -10.50
C SER A 146 3.37 -0.18 -9.64
N THR A 147 2.05 -0.46 -9.69
CA THR A 147 1.01 0.39 -9.08
C THR A 147 0.13 -0.44 -8.14
N ASP A 148 0.75 -1.01 -7.10
CA ASP A 148 0.10 -1.87 -6.12
C ASP A 148 -1.10 -1.21 -5.43
N ASP A 149 -1.04 0.09 -5.14
CA ASP A 149 -2.14 0.84 -4.54
C ASP A 149 -3.43 0.75 -5.37
N LEU A 150 -3.32 0.83 -6.70
CA LEU A 150 -4.46 0.72 -7.61
C LEU A 150 -5.01 -0.72 -7.66
N TRP A 151 -4.12 -1.72 -7.65
CA TRP A 151 -4.54 -3.11 -7.57
C TRP A 151 -5.31 -3.39 -6.26
N PHE A 152 -4.75 -3.01 -5.12
CA PHE A 152 -5.41 -3.19 -3.82
C PHE A 152 -6.72 -2.43 -3.76
N LYS A 153 -6.80 -1.25 -4.39
CA LYS A 153 -8.05 -0.50 -4.51
C LYS A 153 -9.12 -1.28 -5.27
N VAL A 154 -8.79 -1.84 -6.44
CA VAL A 154 -9.75 -2.63 -7.22
C VAL A 154 -10.17 -3.89 -6.46
N MET A 155 -9.23 -4.57 -5.79
CA MET A 155 -9.55 -5.73 -4.96
C MET A 155 -10.48 -5.38 -3.78
N SER A 156 -10.36 -4.18 -3.22
CA SER A 156 -11.27 -3.70 -2.18
C SER A 156 -12.67 -3.42 -2.74
N ILE A 157 -12.77 -2.84 -3.94
CA ILE A 157 -14.06 -2.58 -4.62
C ILE A 157 -14.78 -3.90 -4.92
N ILE A 158 -14.07 -4.89 -5.50
CA ILE A 158 -14.64 -6.20 -5.81
C ILE A 158 -15.19 -6.87 -4.54
N ASN A 159 -14.54 -6.65 -3.40
CA ASN A 159 -14.97 -7.20 -2.12
C ASN A 159 -15.99 -6.31 -1.37
N GLY A 160 -16.43 -5.20 -1.96
CA GLY A 160 -17.41 -4.28 -1.37
C GLY A 160 -16.86 -3.45 -0.20
N VAL A 161 -15.55 -3.39 -0.01
CA VAL A 161 -14.92 -2.66 1.09
C VAL A 161 -14.49 -1.27 0.66
N GLN A 162 -14.81 -0.29 1.49
CA GLN A 162 -14.51 1.12 1.24
C GLN A 162 -13.24 1.55 1.98
N VAL A 163 -12.75 2.73 1.62
CA VAL A 163 -11.57 3.34 2.22
C VAL A 163 -11.95 4.62 2.95
N LYS A 164 -11.37 4.82 4.13
CA LYS A 164 -11.47 6.04 4.93
C LYS A 164 -10.09 6.63 5.15
N ARG A 165 -9.95 7.93 4.97
CA ARG A 165 -8.78 8.66 5.45
C ARG A 165 -8.86 8.81 6.95
N THR A 166 -7.73 8.64 7.64
CA THR A 166 -7.61 8.93 9.08
C THR A 166 -7.14 10.37 9.31
N ALA A 167 -7.44 10.93 10.48
CA ALA A 167 -7.04 12.30 10.85
C ALA A 167 -5.54 12.44 11.19
N THR A 168 -4.75 11.41 11.00
CA THR A 168 -3.34 11.39 11.35
C THR A 168 -2.48 12.22 10.39
N HIS A 169 -1.32 12.60 10.88
CA HIS A 169 -0.40 13.48 10.18
C HIS A 169 0.31 12.78 9.01
N GLU A 170 0.57 13.54 7.96
CA GLU A 170 1.39 13.10 6.82
C GLU A 170 2.77 12.57 7.28
N PRO A 171 3.28 11.50 6.67
CA PRO A 171 4.62 10.99 6.95
C PRO A 171 5.69 12.00 6.50
N VAL A 172 6.84 11.98 7.16
CA VAL A 172 8.00 12.78 6.75
C VAL A 172 8.89 11.91 5.86
N PHE A 173 9.06 12.34 4.62
CA PHE A 173 9.94 11.65 3.68
C PHE A 173 11.41 11.85 4.07
N LEU A 174 12.18 10.76 4.07
CA LEU A 174 13.62 10.83 4.19
C LEU A 174 14.17 11.27 2.84
N SER A 175 14.72 12.49 2.78
CA SER A 175 15.40 12.98 1.59
C SER A 175 16.76 12.29 1.45
N ASN A 176 16.81 11.16 0.77
CA ASN A 176 18.06 10.59 0.30
C ASN A 176 18.14 10.83 -1.20
N GLU A 177 18.95 11.80 -1.61
CA GLU A 177 19.10 12.20 -3.02
C GLU A 177 19.43 11.00 -3.94
N LYS A 178 20.17 10.01 -3.44
CA LYS A 178 20.52 8.81 -4.22
C LYS A 178 19.38 7.81 -4.43
N VAL A 179 18.35 7.82 -3.61
CA VAL A 179 17.21 6.91 -3.69
C VAL A 179 16.08 7.52 -4.51
N GLN A 180 16.00 8.86 -4.58
CA GLN A 180 14.95 9.56 -5.31
C GLN A 180 15.04 9.39 -6.84
N ASP A 181 16.23 9.17 -7.39
CA ASP A 181 16.42 8.93 -8.83
C ASP A 181 15.80 7.61 -9.29
N ILE A 182 15.50 6.68 -8.37
CA ILE A 182 14.94 5.35 -8.65
C ILE A 182 13.52 5.23 -8.07
N ALA A 183 12.96 6.31 -7.53
CA ALA A 183 11.65 6.26 -6.87
C ALA A 183 10.53 5.85 -7.83
N LEU A 184 9.74 4.86 -7.44
CA LEU A 184 8.57 4.39 -8.21
C LEU A 184 7.60 5.53 -8.54
N SER A 185 7.55 6.58 -7.72
CA SER A 185 6.74 7.77 -7.98
C SER A 185 7.10 8.48 -9.28
N LEU A 186 8.36 8.46 -9.71
CA LEU A 186 8.79 9.07 -10.97
C LEU A 186 8.22 8.33 -12.18
N SER A 187 8.23 7.00 -12.16
CA SER A 187 7.64 6.19 -13.23
C SER A 187 6.10 6.16 -13.15
N ASN A 188 5.55 6.04 -11.96
CA ASN A 188 4.11 5.88 -11.77
C ASN A 188 3.33 7.17 -12.06
N GLN A 189 3.82 8.32 -11.60
CA GLN A 189 3.17 9.62 -11.83
C GLN A 189 3.74 10.33 -13.07
N GLY A 190 5.06 10.42 -13.19
CA GLY A 190 5.72 11.08 -14.31
C GLY A 190 5.72 10.26 -15.60
N GLY A 191 5.83 8.94 -15.51
CA GLY A 191 5.85 8.00 -16.64
C GLY A 191 4.45 7.52 -17.09
N GLY A 192 3.36 7.90 -16.42
CA GLY A 192 1.99 7.53 -16.79
C GLY A 192 1.62 6.07 -16.50
N GLU A 193 2.37 5.36 -15.65
CA GLU A 193 2.08 3.96 -15.31
C GLU A 193 0.77 3.83 -14.53
N ASN A 194 0.41 4.82 -13.68
CA ASN A 194 -0.89 4.84 -13.02
C ASN A 194 -2.05 4.88 -14.02
N ASP A 195 -1.97 5.74 -15.04
CA ASP A 195 -3.02 5.85 -16.05
C ASP A 195 -3.09 4.60 -16.92
N ARG A 196 -1.95 3.94 -17.18
CA ARG A 196 -1.91 2.64 -17.87
C ARG A 196 -2.59 1.57 -17.02
N ALA A 197 -2.28 1.50 -15.73
CA ALA A 197 -2.90 0.56 -14.80
C ALA A 197 -4.41 0.77 -14.70
N ILE A 198 -4.89 2.01 -14.62
CA ILE A 198 -6.33 2.33 -14.60
C ILE A 198 -7.01 1.77 -15.86
N ARG A 199 -6.44 1.97 -17.05
CA ARG A 199 -7.00 1.40 -18.29
C ARG A 199 -7.02 -0.13 -18.25
N ASN A 200 -5.92 -0.78 -17.87
CA ASN A 200 -5.83 -2.24 -17.80
C ASN A 200 -6.78 -2.87 -16.77
N LEU A 201 -7.15 -2.13 -15.74
CA LEU A 201 -8.06 -2.60 -14.69
C LEU A 201 -9.53 -2.38 -15.05
N ASN A 202 -9.83 -1.47 -15.98
CA ASN A 202 -11.18 -1.19 -16.44
C ASN A 202 -11.66 -2.19 -17.52
N ASP A 203 -10.73 -2.94 -18.12
CA ASP A 203 -10.97 -4.05 -19.05
C ASP A 203 -11.19 -5.39 -18.28
#